data_ecfe6dacb2b5b0811e275ba590083a20
#
_entry.id   ecfe6dacb2b5b0811e275ba590083a20
#
_cell.length_a   1.000
_cell.length_b   1.000
_cell.length_c   1.000
_cell.angle_alpha   90.00
_cell.angle_beta   90.00
_cell.angle_gamma   90.00
#
_symmetry.space_group_name_H-M   'P 1'
#
loop_
_entity.id
_entity.type
_entity.pdbx_description
1 polymer ?
#
loop_
_entity_poly.entity_id
_entity_poly.type
_entity_poly.pdbx_seq_one_letter_code
_entity_poly.pdbx_strand_id
1 'polypeptide(L)'
;MKFIKFLLILFISISSPIKADSNQSLINELKKGGKLIFIRHAYAPGGGDPDNFDINDCNTQRNLNNLGRKQAKNIGNFFKDNNIKIENIYSSEWCRCKETALIAFNKFENKNFLNSFFSSKFAKNKDLQIKNLRKFIKDFDGDENLIFVTHYVVISELLNYSSSSGEIVVSDKNYNIIGSLAISLNE
;
A
#
# COMPACT_ATOMS: atom_id res chain seq x y z
N MET A 1 -1.10 -69.41 -13.39
CA MET A 1 -0.37 -68.29 -12.74
C MET A 1 -0.68 -67.00 -13.47
N LYS A 2 -1.50 -66.09 -12.87
CA LYS A 2 -1.85 -64.80 -13.47
C LYS A 2 -0.90 -63.75 -12.93
N PHE A 3 -0.07 -63.14 -13.79
CA PHE A 3 0.80 -62.00 -13.40
C PHE A 3 -0.01 -60.73 -13.39
N ILE A 4 -0.20 -60.15 -12.20
CA ILE A 4 -0.81 -58.80 -12.02
C ILE A 4 0.33 -57.79 -12.22
N LYS A 5 0.24 -57.02 -13.31
CA LYS A 5 1.14 -55.87 -13.54
C LYS A 5 0.65 -54.70 -12.68
N PHE A 6 1.43 -54.32 -11.67
CA PHE A 6 1.22 -53.10 -10.90
C PHE A 6 1.67 -51.90 -11.75
N LEU A 7 0.73 -51.06 -12.14
CA LEU A 7 1.02 -49.77 -12.78
C LEU A 7 1.29 -48.70 -11.72
N LEU A 8 2.55 -48.34 -11.56
CA LEU A 8 2.96 -47.27 -10.65
C LEU A 8 2.63 -45.93 -11.32
N ILE A 9 1.55 -45.26 -10.87
CA ILE A 9 1.21 -43.90 -11.33
C ILE A 9 2.03 -42.91 -10.49
N LEU A 10 3.04 -42.33 -11.12
CA LEU A 10 3.85 -41.26 -10.54
C LEU A 10 3.06 -39.93 -10.58
N PHE A 11 2.51 -39.50 -9.45
CA PHE A 11 1.90 -38.19 -9.32
C PHE A 11 3.02 -37.12 -9.26
N ILE A 12 3.27 -36.46 -10.39
CA ILE A 12 4.10 -35.25 -10.44
C ILE A 12 3.22 -34.08 -10.00
N SER A 13 3.39 -33.64 -8.78
CA SER A 13 2.77 -32.38 -8.30
C SER A 13 3.47 -31.21 -8.97
N ILE A 14 2.81 -30.62 -9.96
CA ILE A 14 3.22 -29.37 -10.61
C ILE A 14 2.82 -28.24 -9.65
N SER A 15 3.77 -27.79 -8.81
CA SER A 15 3.60 -26.56 -8.02
C SER A 15 3.65 -25.36 -8.96
N SER A 16 2.54 -24.62 -9.03
CA SER A 16 2.37 -23.49 -9.95
C SER A 16 3.29 -22.32 -9.60
N PRO A 17 4.14 -21.81 -10.51
CA PRO A 17 5.02 -20.66 -10.27
C PRO A 17 4.34 -19.28 -10.42
N ILE A 18 3.02 -19.22 -10.53
CA ILE A 18 2.24 -18.05 -10.99
C ILE A 18 2.43 -16.81 -10.11
N LYS A 19 2.61 -16.95 -8.79
CA LYS A 19 2.72 -15.80 -7.87
C LYS A 19 4.09 -15.13 -7.89
N ALA A 20 5.14 -15.88 -8.14
CA ALA A 20 6.51 -15.34 -8.21
C ALA A 20 6.73 -14.50 -9.48
N ASP A 21 6.10 -14.88 -10.59
CA ASP A 21 6.21 -14.17 -11.88
C ASP A 21 5.49 -12.80 -11.84
N SER A 22 4.33 -12.71 -11.18
CA SER A 22 3.60 -11.45 -11.02
C SER A 22 4.36 -10.40 -10.17
N ASN A 23 5.03 -10.82 -9.11
CA ASN A 23 5.81 -9.91 -8.27
C ASN A 23 7.05 -9.38 -9.01
N GLN A 24 7.75 -10.23 -9.76
CA GLN A 24 8.90 -9.81 -10.55
C GLN A 24 8.49 -8.84 -11.66
N SER A 25 7.36 -9.06 -12.30
CA SER A 25 6.80 -8.15 -13.30
C SER A 25 6.50 -6.77 -12.68
N LEU A 26 5.87 -6.73 -11.49
CA LEU A 26 5.60 -5.48 -10.78
C LEU A 26 6.88 -4.74 -10.38
N ILE A 27 7.90 -5.45 -9.89
CA ILE A 27 9.22 -4.87 -9.58
C ILE A 27 9.86 -4.25 -10.83
N ASN A 28 9.77 -4.92 -11.97
CA ASN A 28 10.31 -4.40 -13.24
C ASN A 28 9.59 -3.12 -13.67
N GLU A 29 8.26 -3.04 -13.50
CA GLU A 29 7.49 -1.81 -13.76
C GLU A 29 7.89 -0.67 -12.82
N LEU A 30 8.07 -0.94 -11.52
CA LEU A 30 8.51 0.04 -10.53
C LEU A 30 9.91 0.58 -10.82
N LYS A 31 10.82 -0.25 -11.36
CA LYS A 31 12.18 0.17 -11.75
C LYS A 31 12.21 1.12 -12.95
N LYS A 32 11.16 1.13 -13.78
CA LYS A 32 11.03 2.07 -14.90
C LYS A 32 10.72 3.49 -14.44
N GLY A 33 10.25 3.68 -13.20
CA GLY A 33 9.80 4.99 -12.68
C GLY A 33 8.43 5.42 -13.22
N GLY A 34 8.04 6.65 -12.89
CA GLY A 34 6.82 7.30 -13.38
C GLY A 34 5.51 6.69 -12.87
N LYS A 35 5.56 5.90 -11.78
CA LYS A 35 4.39 5.23 -11.21
C LYS A 35 3.86 5.97 -9.99
N LEU A 36 2.55 5.86 -9.79
CA LEU A 36 1.87 6.25 -8.56
C LEU A 36 1.76 5.01 -7.66
N ILE A 37 2.29 5.11 -6.45
CA ILE A 37 2.35 4.02 -5.49
C ILE A 37 1.52 4.40 -4.28
N PHE A 38 0.38 3.76 -4.10
CA PHE A 38 -0.49 3.97 -2.95
C PHE A 38 -0.24 2.88 -1.92
N ILE A 39 0.10 3.26 -0.70
CA ILE A 39 0.30 2.35 0.40
C ILE A 39 -0.77 2.62 1.44
N ARG A 40 -1.68 1.64 1.68
CA ARG A 40 -2.50 1.73 2.87
C ARG A 40 -1.60 1.63 4.08
N HIS A 41 -1.76 2.53 5.06
CA HIS A 41 -0.98 2.47 6.30
C HIS A 41 -0.85 1.04 6.84
N ALA A 42 0.27 0.73 7.47
CA ALA A 42 0.53 -0.56 8.07
C ALA A 42 -0.51 -0.94 9.15
N TYR A 43 -0.51 -2.15 9.59
CA TYR A 43 -1.52 -2.71 10.48
C TYR A 43 -1.67 -1.90 11.77
N ALA A 44 -2.88 -1.39 11.96
CA ALA A 44 -3.34 -0.72 13.17
C ALA A 44 -4.58 -1.47 13.66
N PRO A 45 -4.55 -2.14 14.82
CA PRO A 45 -5.67 -2.97 15.30
C PRO A 45 -6.91 -2.14 15.60
N GLY A 46 -8.10 -2.75 15.49
CA GLY A 46 -9.39 -2.11 15.74
C GLY A 46 -10.04 -1.50 14.52
N GLY A 47 -11.22 -0.91 14.69
CA GLY A 47 -12.06 -0.31 13.66
C GLY A 47 -12.37 1.15 13.98
N GLY A 48 -11.95 2.07 13.11
CA GLY A 48 -12.15 3.50 13.33
C GLY A 48 -11.18 4.14 14.31
N ASP A 49 -11.31 5.43 14.50
CA ASP A 49 -10.60 6.20 15.53
C ASP A 49 -11.56 6.46 16.72
N PRO A 50 -11.06 6.71 17.95
CA PRO A 50 -11.88 7.06 19.10
C PRO A 50 -12.73 8.33 18.90
N ASP A 51 -13.79 8.50 19.68
CA ASP A 51 -14.69 9.64 19.57
C ASP A 51 -14.02 10.99 19.87
N ASN A 52 -13.01 10.98 20.76
CA ASN A 52 -12.20 12.14 21.13
C ASN A 52 -11.04 12.42 20.15
N PHE A 53 -11.13 11.91 18.92
CA PHE A 53 -10.10 12.07 17.90
C PHE A 53 -9.67 13.53 17.69
N ASP A 54 -8.36 13.77 17.84
CA ASP A 54 -7.65 14.98 17.42
C ASP A 54 -6.51 14.61 16.46
N ILE A 55 -6.43 15.28 15.32
CA ILE A 55 -5.39 15.04 14.29
C ILE A 55 -3.98 15.36 14.82
N ASN A 56 -3.87 16.24 15.79
CA ASN A 56 -2.61 16.70 16.36
C ASN A 56 -2.15 15.86 17.58
N ASP A 57 -3.03 15.02 18.13
CA ASP A 57 -2.70 14.17 19.28
C ASP A 57 -2.82 12.69 18.94
N CYS A 58 -1.68 12.02 18.78
CA CYS A 58 -1.62 10.60 18.46
C CYS A 58 -2.25 9.71 19.55
N ASN A 59 -2.36 10.16 20.80
CA ASN A 59 -2.97 9.39 21.88
C ASN A 59 -4.49 9.25 21.69
N THR A 60 -5.10 10.10 20.90
CA THR A 60 -6.52 10.08 20.56
C THR A 60 -6.82 9.33 19.27
N GLN A 61 -5.82 8.66 18.68
CA GLN A 61 -5.94 8.00 17.39
C GLN A 61 -5.71 6.49 17.50
N ARG A 62 -6.27 5.75 16.57
CA ARG A 62 -5.91 4.36 16.34
C ARG A 62 -4.53 4.28 15.67
N ASN A 63 -3.56 3.70 16.36
CA ASN A 63 -2.16 3.68 15.97
C ASN A 63 -1.67 2.29 15.57
N LEU A 64 -0.46 2.22 14.99
CA LEU A 64 0.22 0.96 14.73
C LEU A 64 0.52 0.24 16.04
N ASN A 65 0.44 -1.09 16.00
CA ASN A 65 1.05 -1.95 17.03
C ASN A 65 2.43 -2.45 16.56
N ASN A 66 3.06 -3.33 17.33
CA ASN A 66 4.38 -3.86 16.98
C ASN A 66 4.38 -4.65 15.65
N LEU A 67 3.30 -5.36 15.32
CA LEU A 67 3.16 -6.04 14.04
C LEU A 67 3.08 -5.03 12.88
N GLY A 68 2.32 -3.94 13.07
CA GLY A 68 2.26 -2.87 12.09
C GLY A 68 3.60 -2.17 11.87
N ARG A 69 4.37 -1.93 12.95
CA ARG A 69 5.73 -1.36 12.83
C ARG A 69 6.67 -2.29 12.08
N LYS A 70 6.59 -3.61 12.36
CA LYS A 70 7.36 -4.62 11.59
C LYS A 70 6.94 -4.60 10.11
N GLN A 71 5.64 -4.59 9.82
CA GLN A 71 5.12 -4.50 8.46
C GLN A 71 5.61 -3.23 7.75
N ALA A 72 5.59 -2.06 8.41
CA ALA A 72 6.11 -0.81 7.85
C ALA A 72 7.61 -0.92 7.50
N LYS A 73 8.41 -1.58 8.34
CA LYS A 73 9.83 -1.85 8.06
C LYS A 73 9.98 -2.76 6.83
N ASN A 74 9.17 -3.80 6.70
CA ASN A 74 9.20 -4.72 5.56
C ASN A 74 8.77 -4.00 4.26
N ILE A 75 7.82 -3.05 4.32
CA ILE A 75 7.51 -2.16 3.20
C ILE A 75 8.78 -1.41 2.75
N GLY A 76 9.50 -0.78 3.66
CA GLY A 76 10.74 -0.06 3.34
C GLY A 76 11.82 -0.98 2.75
N ASN A 77 12.00 -2.17 3.32
CA ASN A 77 12.94 -3.17 2.82
C ASN A 77 12.61 -3.58 1.38
N PHE A 78 11.33 -3.78 1.04
CA PHE A 78 10.92 -4.11 -0.32
C PHE A 78 11.44 -3.10 -1.36
N PHE A 79 11.30 -1.80 -1.10
CA PHE A 79 11.81 -0.76 -2.01
C PHE A 79 13.33 -0.74 -2.07
N LYS A 80 13.98 -0.83 -0.92
CA LYS A 80 15.45 -0.80 -0.79
C LYS A 80 16.09 -2.00 -1.48
N ASP A 81 15.64 -3.21 -1.17
CA ASP A 81 16.26 -4.47 -1.63
C ASP A 81 16.08 -4.65 -3.15
N ASN A 82 15.01 -4.06 -3.72
CA ASN A 82 14.77 -4.06 -5.15
C ASN A 82 15.36 -2.84 -5.90
N ASN A 83 16.04 -1.92 -5.20
CA ASN A 83 16.62 -0.70 -5.76
C ASN A 83 15.57 0.13 -6.55
N ILE A 84 14.35 0.26 -5.99
CA ILE A 84 13.27 1.05 -6.61
C ILE A 84 13.51 2.52 -6.27
N LYS A 85 13.64 3.37 -7.30
CA LYS A 85 13.80 4.81 -7.13
C LYS A 85 12.49 5.47 -6.77
N ILE A 86 12.56 6.41 -5.83
CA ILE A 86 11.41 7.15 -5.30
C ILE A 86 11.79 8.63 -5.27
N GLU A 87 10.98 9.47 -5.92
CA GLU A 87 11.19 10.90 -5.92
C GLU A 87 10.72 11.52 -4.62
N ASN A 88 9.42 11.37 -4.31
CA ASN A 88 8.82 11.93 -3.13
C ASN A 88 7.89 10.94 -2.42
N ILE A 89 7.77 11.14 -1.12
CA ILE A 89 6.88 10.36 -0.26
C ILE A 89 5.93 11.33 0.43
N TYR A 90 4.63 11.13 0.21
CA TYR A 90 3.56 11.90 0.81
C TYR A 90 2.75 11.03 1.78
N SER A 91 2.33 11.61 2.89
CA SER A 91 1.56 10.91 3.91
C SER A 91 0.32 11.69 4.29
N SER A 92 -0.75 10.96 4.60
CA SER A 92 -1.85 11.49 5.40
C SER A 92 -1.34 12.02 6.74
N GLU A 93 -2.03 13.01 7.30
CA GLU A 93 -1.72 13.59 8.61
C GLU A 93 -2.05 12.67 9.79
N TRP A 94 -2.77 11.56 9.59
CA TRP A 94 -3.02 10.55 10.62
C TRP A 94 -1.74 9.89 11.12
N CYS A 95 -1.62 9.72 12.43
CA CYS A 95 -0.40 9.21 13.07
C CYS A 95 0.02 7.85 12.53
N ARG A 96 -0.90 6.92 12.26
CA ARG A 96 -0.59 5.61 11.66
C ARG A 96 -0.01 5.71 10.25
N CYS A 97 -0.40 6.72 9.46
CA CYS A 97 0.17 6.95 8.13
C CYS A 97 1.57 7.55 8.25
N LYS A 98 1.72 8.60 9.08
CA LYS A 98 3.01 9.24 9.38
C LYS A 98 4.02 8.23 9.91
N GLU A 99 3.61 7.39 10.88
CA GLU A 99 4.49 6.36 11.46
C GLU A 99 4.86 5.29 10.42
N THR A 100 3.92 4.87 9.55
CA THR A 100 4.23 3.97 8.44
C THR A 100 5.26 4.57 7.50
N ALA A 101 5.07 5.82 7.06
CA ALA A 101 5.98 6.51 6.15
C ALA A 101 7.37 6.73 6.78
N LEU A 102 7.41 7.13 8.05
CA LEU A 102 8.66 7.36 8.79
C LEU A 102 9.48 6.07 8.93
N ILE A 103 8.84 4.97 9.34
CA ILE A 103 9.54 3.68 9.53
C ILE A 103 10.01 3.12 8.18
N ALA A 104 9.19 3.20 7.14
CA ALA A 104 9.52 2.63 5.84
C ALA A 104 10.58 3.44 5.08
N PHE A 105 10.54 4.77 5.15
CA PHE A 105 11.29 5.64 4.25
C PHE A 105 12.13 6.70 4.93
N ASN A 106 12.01 6.88 6.24
CA ASN A 106 12.72 7.88 7.05
C ASN A 106 12.48 9.35 6.65
N LYS A 107 11.58 9.61 5.70
CA LYS A 107 11.18 10.95 5.23
C LYS A 107 9.78 10.92 4.63
N PHE A 108 9.05 11.99 4.75
CA PHE A 108 7.77 12.22 4.07
C PHE A 108 7.33 13.67 4.22
N GLU A 109 6.36 14.08 3.38
CA GLU A 109 5.65 15.34 3.51
C GLU A 109 4.15 15.06 3.76
N ASN A 110 3.53 15.79 4.70
CA ASN A 110 2.11 15.66 4.97
C ASN A 110 1.26 16.32 3.88
N LYS A 111 0.20 15.63 3.47
CA LYS A 111 -0.82 16.15 2.55
C LYS A 111 -2.22 15.83 3.07
N ASN A 112 -3.00 16.86 3.37
CA ASN A 112 -4.34 16.71 3.92
C ASN A 112 -5.33 16.02 2.96
N PHE A 113 -5.10 16.09 1.66
CA PHE A 113 -5.90 15.36 0.68
C PHE A 113 -5.71 13.82 0.71
N LEU A 114 -4.73 13.31 1.50
CA LEU A 114 -4.54 11.89 1.78
C LEU A 114 -5.25 11.43 3.05
N ASN A 115 -5.93 12.33 3.75
CA ASN A 115 -6.60 12.07 5.02
C ASN A 115 -7.82 11.14 4.85
N SER A 116 -8.17 10.44 5.95
CA SER A 116 -9.33 9.54 5.95
C SER A 116 -10.64 10.32 5.94
N PHE A 117 -11.57 9.91 5.10
CA PHE A 117 -12.97 10.34 5.12
C PHE A 117 -13.92 9.18 5.45
N PHE A 118 -13.42 8.14 6.15
CA PHE A 118 -14.20 6.96 6.52
C PHE A 118 -15.32 7.29 7.52
N SER A 119 -14.99 8.04 8.56
CA SER A 119 -15.98 8.44 9.56
C SER A 119 -16.97 9.48 8.99
N SER A 120 -18.23 9.40 9.39
CA SER A 120 -19.27 10.38 9.02
C SER A 120 -18.86 11.82 9.32
N LYS A 121 -18.06 12.05 10.37
CA LYS A 121 -17.46 13.35 10.74
C LYS A 121 -16.63 13.95 9.60
N PHE A 122 -15.96 13.11 8.80
CA PHE A 122 -15.04 13.53 7.74
C PHE A 122 -15.56 13.24 6.33
N ALA A 123 -16.67 12.52 6.19
CA ALA A 123 -17.23 12.12 4.88
C ALA A 123 -17.45 13.28 3.91
N LYS A 124 -17.83 14.47 4.43
CA LYS A 124 -18.00 15.70 3.64
C LYS A 124 -16.73 16.19 2.94
N ASN A 125 -15.57 15.75 3.36
CA ASN A 125 -14.28 16.18 2.80
C ASN A 125 -13.89 15.37 1.53
N LYS A 126 -14.55 14.24 1.27
CA LYS A 126 -14.19 13.28 0.21
C LYS A 126 -13.96 13.95 -1.13
N ASP A 127 -14.96 14.65 -1.65
CA ASP A 127 -14.92 15.17 -3.03
C ASP A 127 -13.80 16.20 -3.21
N LEU A 128 -13.63 17.09 -2.21
CA LEU A 128 -12.55 18.09 -2.24
C LEU A 128 -11.17 17.45 -2.14
N GLN A 129 -11.02 16.46 -1.25
CA GLN A 129 -9.74 15.75 -1.08
C GLN A 129 -9.35 15.00 -2.36
N ILE A 130 -10.25 14.25 -2.97
CA ILE A 130 -10.00 13.51 -4.21
C ILE A 130 -9.72 14.46 -5.38
N LYS A 131 -10.45 15.58 -5.49
CA LYS A 131 -10.17 16.62 -6.49
C LYS A 131 -8.75 17.19 -6.33
N ASN A 132 -8.33 17.49 -5.09
CA ASN A 132 -7.00 18.05 -4.81
C ASN A 132 -5.90 17.01 -5.08
N LEU A 133 -6.11 15.74 -4.72
CA LEU A 133 -5.18 14.67 -5.03
C LEU A 133 -5.01 14.49 -6.54
N ARG A 134 -6.12 14.46 -7.31
CA ARG A 134 -6.07 14.36 -8.77
C ARG A 134 -5.34 15.55 -9.40
N LYS A 135 -5.60 16.77 -8.90
CA LYS A 135 -4.88 17.97 -9.35
C LYS A 135 -3.38 17.85 -9.06
N PHE A 136 -3.01 17.47 -7.85
CA PHE A 136 -1.63 17.28 -7.44
C PHE A 136 -0.88 16.27 -8.33
N ILE A 137 -1.51 15.14 -8.64
CA ILE A 137 -0.95 14.11 -9.52
C ILE A 137 -0.81 14.63 -10.96
N LYS A 138 -1.81 15.37 -11.46
CA LYS A 138 -1.78 15.95 -12.82
C LYS A 138 -0.64 16.96 -13.00
N ASP A 139 -0.38 17.73 -11.96
CA ASP A 139 0.65 18.79 -11.98
C ASP A 139 2.08 18.21 -11.77
N PHE A 140 2.19 16.89 -11.49
CA PHE A 140 3.48 16.22 -11.35
C PHE A 140 4.06 15.79 -12.70
N ASP A 141 5.26 16.27 -13.02
CA ASP A 141 5.98 16.05 -14.27
C ASP A 141 7.25 15.18 -14.14
N GLY A 142 7.57 14.72 -12.91
CA GLY A 142 8.74 13.90 -12.64
C GLY A 142 8.69 12.51 -13.27
N ASP A 143 9.87 11.93 -13.46
CA ASP A 143 10.09 10.63 -14.10
C ASP A 143 10.21 9.46 -13.10
N GLU A 144 10.43 9.74 -11.81
CA GLU A 144 10.55 8.72 -10.77
C GLU A 144 9.18 8.41 -10.13
N ASN A 145 9.15 7.42 -9.24
CA ASN A 145 7.91 7.00 -8.58
C ASN A 145 7.50 7.96 -7.47
N LEU A 146 6.19 8.20 -7.32
CA LEU A 146 5.61 8.88 -6.17
C LEU A 146 4.97 7.90 -5.21
N ILE A 147 5.21 8.06 -3.92
CA ILE A 147 4.56 7.27 -2.86
C ILE A 147 3.53 8.12 -2.10
N PHE A 148 2.34 7.54 -1.90
CA PHE A 148 1.24 8.09 -1.11
C PHE A 148 0.86 7.10 0.00
N VAL A 149 1.27 7.38 1.24
CA VAL A 149 0.85 6.59 2.42
C VAL A 149 -0.47 7.15 2.92
N THR A 150 -1.53 6.35 2.80
CA THR A 150 -2.91 6.83 3.00
C THR A 150 -3.82 5.73 3.59
N HIS A 151 -5.12 5.87 3.38
CA HIS A 151 -6.18 5.02 3.90
C HIS A 151 -6.89 4.26 2.78
N TYR A 152 -7.51 3.12 3.12
CA TYR A 152 -8.23 2.32 2.14
C TYR A 152 -9.32 3.11 1.41
N VAL A 153 -10.01 4.04 2.10
CA VAL A 153 -11.06 4.85 1.49
C VAL A 153 -10.57 5.77 0.39
N VAL A 154 -9.35 6.31 0.51
CA VAL A 154 -8.72 7.14 -0.52
C VAL A 154 -8.32 6.28 -1.72
N ILE A 155 -7.72 5.11 -1.46
CA ILE A 155 -7.33 4.15 -2.51
C ILE A 155 -8.56 3.64 -3.25
N SER A 156 -9.61 3.27 -2.51
CA SER A 156 -10.86 2.77 -3.08
C SER A 156 -11.56 3.81 -3.95
N GLU A 157 -11.64 5.06 -3.48
CA GLU A 157 -12.28 6.14 -4.24
C GLU A 157 -11.51 6.53 -5.50
N LEU A 158 -10.16 6.49 -5.44
CA LEU A 158 -9.32 6.90 -6.56
C LEU A 158 -9.15 5.79 -7.60
N LEU A 159 -8.95 4.54 -7.15
CA LEU A 159 -8.56 3.40 -7.99
C LEU A 159 -9.64 2.31 -8.11
N ASN A 160 -10.79 2.47 -7.43
CA ASN A 160 -11.80 1.41 -7.30
C ASN A 160 -11.21 0.08 -6.81
N TYR A 161 -10.30 0.14 -5.82
CA TYR A 161 -9.55 -0.99 -5.31
C TYR A 161 -9.63 -1.08 -3.78
N SER A 162 -9.95 -2.26 -3.24
CA SER A 162 -10.03 -2.52 -1.81
C SER A 162 -8.70 -3.07 -1.27
N SER A 163 -7.87 -2.18 -0.73
CA SER A 163 -6.54 -2.54 -0.23
C SER A 163 -6.56 -3.07 1.20
N SER A 164 -5.70 -4.06 1.49
CA SER A 164 -5.37 -4.54 2.83
C SER A 164 -4.38 -3.61 3.55
N SER A 165 -4.22 -3.74 4.89
CA SER A 165 -3.20 -2.98 5.63
C SER A 165 -1.80 -3.31 5.14
N GLY A 166 -0.97 -2.29 4.91
CA GLY A 166 0.39 -2.44 4.39
C GLY A 166 0.48 -2.89 2.94
N GLU A 167 -0.63 -2.92 2.21
CA GLU A 167 -0.61 -3.27 0.79
C GLU A 167 -0.12 -2.09 -0.05
N ILE A 168 0.77 -2.41 -0.99
CA ILE A 168 1.32 -1.53 -2.01
C ILE A 168 0.48 -1.72 -3.27
N VAL A 169 -0.22 -0.67 -3.71
CA VAL A 169 -1.02 -0.65 -4.95
C VAL A 169 -0.35 0.29 -5.93
N VAL A 170 -0.02 -0.20 -7.12
CA VAL A 170 0.72 0.55 -8.14
C VAL A 170 -0.18 0.86 -9.32
N SER A 171 -0.22 2.12 -9.73
CA SER A 171 -0.93 2.56 -10.93
C SER A 171 -0.08 3.44 -11.84
N ASP A 172 -0.53 3.61 -13.07
CA ASP A 172 -0.07 4.67 -13.96
C ASP A 172 -0.70 6.04 -13.59
N LYS A 173 -0.31 7.10 -14.29
CA LYS A 173 -0.85 8.46 -14.12
C LYS A 173 -2.33 8.60 -14.55
N ASN A 174 -2.89 7.61 -15.26
CA ASN A 174 -4.30 7.53 -15.65
C ASN A 174 -5.13 6.71 -14.65
N TYR A 175 -4.54 6.30 -13.51
CA TYR A 175 -5.14 5.48 -12.46
C TYR A 175 -5.46 4.02 -12.87
N ASN A 176 -4.88 3.52 -13.97
CA ASN A 176 -4.95 2.12 -14.31
C ASN A 176 -4.02 1.33 -13.38
N ILE A 177 -4.56 0.33 -12.68
CA ILE A 177 -3.79 -0.50 -11.77
C ILE A 177 -2.84 -1.40 -12.58
N ILE A 178 -1.55 -1.33 -12.27
CA ILE A 178 -0.48 -2.16 -12.85
C ILE A 178 -0.34 -3.46 -12.05
N GLY A 179 -0.50 -3.36 -10.73
CA GLY A 179 -0.47 -4.51 -9.82
C GLY A 179 -0.52 -4.09 -8.36
N SER A 180 -0.57 -5.07 -7.48
CA SER A 180 -0.48 -4.84 -6.02
C SER A 180 0.37 -5.92 -5.34
N LEU A 181 0.90 -5.57 -4.17
CA LEU A 181 1.67 -6.47 -3.33
C LEU A 181 1.27 -6.26 -1.86
N ALA A 182 0.69 -7.28 -1.25
CA ALA A 182 0.42 -7.30 0.18
C ALA A 182 1.69 -7.69 0.94
N ILE A 183 2.16 -6.83 1.85
CA ILE A 183 3.30 -7.12 2.72
C ILE A 183 2.78 -7.88 3.95
N SER A 184 3.34 -9.08 4.17
CA SER A 184 2.92 -9.97 5.27
C SER A 184 3.18 -9.34 6.65
N LEU A 185 2.32 -9.70 7.63
CA LEU A 185 2.52 -9.37 9.04
C LEU A 185 3.51 -10.32 9.74
N ASN A 186 3.76 -11.49 9.16
CA ASN A 186 4.41 -12.63 9.82
C ASN A 186 5.87 -12.87 9.35
N GLU A 187 6.43 -12.03 8.49
CA GLU A 187 7.80 -12.16 7.99
C GLU A 187 8.78 -11.25 8.73
#